data_7b701261629082c955727c399d29de95
#
_entry.id   7b701261629082c955727c399d29de95
#
_cell.length_a   1.000
_cell.length_b   1.000
_cell.length_c   1.000
_cell.angle_alpha   90.00
_cell.angle_beta   90.00
_cell.angle_gamma   90.00
#
_symmetry.space_group_name_H-M   'P 1'
#
loop_
_entity.id
_entity.type
_entity.pdbx_description
1 polymer ?
#
loop_
_entity_poly.entity_id
_entity_poly.type
_entity_poly.pdbx_seq_one_letter_code
_entity_poly.pdbx_strand_id
1 'polypeptide(L)'
;MNVSCDGNIVTVDGVKDFRLSQILECGQCFHFDKLDDEVYEVIAFGRAVKMEQSGGVLRIYGSSMEDYEGIWRPYLDMDNDYGLIKESVIKADSALQTAVNEKDGIRILNQDFFETLISFIISQNKNIPQIKQCVKNISHRFGDEVIGYNGEAFYVFPDVDRLHEVIEDELRECKVGFRAPYIMNATEAVYSGNVTKEKLDALDIEQARELLMTIKGVGEKVANCVLLFGLGRREAFPVDVWMKRIMESMYFDGKDTKKLEIEAFAVKKFGNLGGYAQQYLFDYARTTLFK
;
A
#
# COMPACT_ATOMS: atom_id res chain seq x y z
N MET A 1 -2.80 -18.10 16.01
CA MET A 1 -2.07 -16.94 16.60
C MET A 1 -2.62 -16.68 18.00
N ASN A 2 -1.75 -16.39 18.96
CA ASN A 2 -2.13 -15.96 20.30
C ASN A 2 -1.77 -14.48 20.43
N VAL A 3 -2.68 -13.67 20.98
CA VAL A 3 -2.48 -12.23 21.16
C VAL A 3 -2.55 -11.89 22.63
N SER A 4 -1.60 -11.11 23.11
CA SER A 4 -1.55 -10.60 24.49
C SER A 4 -1.16 -9.11 24.46
N CYS A 5 -1.54 -8.40 25.52
CA CYS A 5 -1.21 -6.99 25.70
C CYS A 5 -0.67 -6.78 27.10
N ASP A 6 0.52 -6.17 27.21
CA ASP A 6 1.12 -5.76 28.47
C ASP A 6 1.45 -4.27 28.40
N GLY A 7 0.74 -3.48 29.21
CA GLY A 7 0.79 -2.02 29.12
C GLY A 7 0.34 -1.53 27.72
N ASN A 8 1.27 -0.92 27.01
CA ASN A 8 1.06 -0.42 25.63
C ASN A 8 1.82 -1.24 24.56
N ILE A 9 2.07 -2.53 24.85
CA ILE A 9 2.76 -3.44 23.93
C ILE A 9 1.83 -4.60 23.62
N VAL A 10 1.42 -4.71 22.37
CA VAL A 10 0.70 -5.88 21.86
C VAL A 10 1.69 -6.87 21.31
N THR A 11 1.59 -8.13 21.72
CA THR A 11 2.40 -9.23 21.24
C THR A 11 1.51 -10.25 20.53
N VAL A 12 1.86 -10.56 19.30
CA VAL A 12 1.17 -11.57 18.47
C VAL A 12 2.11 -12.73 18.25
N ASP A 13 1.82 -13.88 18.87
CA ASP A 13 2.61 -15.09 18.75
C ASP A 13 2.05 -16.03 17.67
N GLY A 14 2.96 -16.68 16.96
CA GLY A 14 2.63 -17.66 15.93
C GLY A 14 2.21 -17.00 14.61
N VAL A 15 2.75 -15.82 14.28
CA VAL A 15 2.58 -15.24 12.95
C VAL A 15 3.29 -16.10 11.91
N LYS A 16 2.61 -16.39 10.82
CA LYS A 16 3.11 -17.17 9.68
C LYS A 16 2.97 -16.36 8.40
N ASP A 17 3.80 -16.70 7.42
CA ASP A 17 3.74 -16.00 6.12
C ASP A 17 3.72 -14.48 6.31
N PHE A 18 4.69 -14.00 7.10
CA PHE A 18 4.73 -12.63 7.57
C PHE A 18 6.19 -12.19 7.77
N ARG A 19 6.59 -11.12 7.11
CA ARG A 19 7.91 -10.50 7.27
C ARG A 19 7.78 -8.99 7.10
N LEU A 20 8.04 -8.22 8.16
CA LEU A 20 7.87 -6.77 8.16
C LEU A 20 8.62 -6.09 7.01
N SER A 21 9.88 -6.48 6.76
CA SER A 21 10.68 -5.94 5.67
C SER A 21 10.03 -6.17 4.30
N GLN A 22 9.49 -7.35 4.04
CA GLN A 22 8.82 -7.66 2.79
C GLN A 22 7.44 -6.97 2.68
N ILE A 23 6.77 -6.71 3.79
CA ILE A 23 5.47 -6.03 3.82
C ILE A 23 5.64 -4.52 3.61
N LEU A 24 6.57 -3.89 4.34
CA LEU A 24 6.70 -2.43 4.34
C LEU A 24 7.57 -1.92 3.20
N GLU A 25 8.63 -2.65 2.82
CA GLU A 25 9.58 -2.18 1.81
C GLU A 25 9.20 -2.55 0.36
N CYS A 26 8.10 -3.30 0.13
CA CYS A 26 7.68 -3.72 -1.21
C CYS A 26 6.97 -2.63 -2.05
N GLY A 27 6.89 -1.40 -1.57
CA GLY A 27 6.38 -0.26 -2.34
C GLY A 27 4.87 -0.10 -2.34
N GLN A 28 4.17 -0.69 -1.39
CA GLN A 28 2.74 -0.54 -1.20
C GLN A 28 2.35 0.57 -0.22
N CYS A 29 3.23 0.96 0.72
CA CYS A 29 3.03 2.02 1.69
C CYS A 29 4.27 2.91 1.79
N PHE A 30 4.12 4.12 2.37
CA PHE A 30 5.18 5.13 2.33
C PHE A 30 5.38 5.91 3.64
N HIS A 31 4.53 5.70 4.64
CA HIS A 31 4.58 6.42 5.92
C HIS A 31 5.14 5.53 7.02
N PHE A 32 6.41 5.17 6.86
CA PHE A 32 7.16 4.36 7.82
C PHE A 32 8.65 4.71 7.75
N ASP A 33 9.40 4.43 8.82
CA ASP A 33 10.86 4.46 8.84
C ASP A 33 11.42 3.13 9.35
N LYS A 34 12.50 2.66 8.71
CA LYS A 34 13.25 1.49 9.17
C LYS A 34 14.20 1.94 10.27
N LEU A 35 14.08 1.34 11.44
CA LEU A 35 14.95 1.63 12.59
C LEU A 35 16.10 0.63 12.68
N ASP A 36 15.81 -0.66 12.42
CA ASP A 36 16.78 -1.75 12.42
C ASP A 36 16.25 -2.90 11.55
N ASP A 37 16.94 -4.03 11.51
CA ASP A 37 16.44 -5.22 10.81
C ASP A 37 15.17 -5.74 11.47
N GLU A 38 14.10 -5.88 10.66
CA GLU A 38 12.74 -6.23 11.09
C GLU A 38 12.19 -5.32 12.23
N VAL A 39 12.67 -4.06 12.33
CA VAL A 39 12.18 -3.05 13.28
C VAL A 39 11.82 -1.77 12.54
N TYR A 40 10.57 -1.38 12.64
CA TYR A 40 10.00 -0.26 11.89
C TYR A 40 9.16 0.64 12.76
N GLU A 41 9.25 1.93 12.48
CA GLU A 41 8.29 2.93 12.91
C GLU A 41 7.23 3.06 11.82
N VAL A 42 5.95 2.93 12.18
CA VAL A 42 4.82 2.93 11.25
C VAL A 42 3.81 3.95 11.70
N ILE A 43 3.42 4.83 10.79
CA ILE A 43 2.37 5.83 11.03
C ILE A 43 1.20 5.49 10.11
N ALA A 44 0.05 5.18 10.69
CA ALA A 44 -1.18 4.89 9.95
C ALA A 44 -2.41 5.09 10.85
N PHE A 45 -3.54 5.46 10.25
CA PHE A 45 -4.83 5.61 10.95
C PHE A 45 -4.77 6.47 12.22
N GLY A 46 -4.00 7.55 12.20
CA GLY A 46 -3.86 8.44 13.35
C GLY A 46 -3.01 7.90 14.50
N ARG A 47 -2.21 6.87 14.27
CA ARG A 47 -1.32 6.24 15.27
C ARG A 47 0.12 6.22 14.79
N ALA A 48 1.06 6.35 15.73
CA ALA A 48 2.48 6.15 15.52
C ALA A 48 2.99 5.05 16.45
N VAL A 49 3.39 3.92 15.87
CA VAL A 49 3.81 2.72 16.60
C VAL A 49 5.19 2.25 16.14
N LYS A 50 5.88 1.51 17.02
CA LYS A 50 7.02 0.70 16.60
C LYS A 50 6.57 -0.75 16.45
N MET A 51 6.85 -1.32 15.28
CA MET A 51 6.66 -2.74 15.01
C MET A 51 8.00 -3.44 14.99
N GLU A 52 8.10 -4.57 15.67
CA GLU A 52 9.30 -5.40 15.75
C GLU A 52 8.92 -6.86 15.53
N GLN A 53 9.62 -7.51 14.61
CA GLN A 53 9.42 -8.93 14.35
C GLN A 53 10.67 -9.74 14.71
N SER A 54 10.47 -10.81 15.46
CA SER A 54 11.51 -11.79 15.73
C SER A 54 10.95 -13.20 15.57
N GLY A 55 11.38 -13.90 14.55
CA GLY A 55 10.81 -15.21 14.21
C GLY A 55 9.30 -15.12 13.95
N GLY A 56 8.53 -15.97 14.63
CA GLY A 56 7.07 -15.98 14.55
C GLY A 56 6.36 -15.05 15.54
N VAL A 57 7.03 -14.03 16.06
CA VAL A 57 6.47 -13.09 17.04
C VAL A 57 6.53 -11.68 16.48
N LEU A 58 5.38 -10.99 16.47
CA LEU A 58 5.26 -9.57 16.16
C LEU A 58 4.94 -8.81 17.45
N ARG A 59 5.69 -7.75 17.75
CA ARG A 59 5.41 -6.80 18.84
C ARG A 59 5.07 -5.44 18.25
N ILE A 60 3.99 -4.84 18.77
CA ILE A 60 3.53 -3.50 18.40
C ILE A 60 3.58 -2.64 19.66
N TYR A 61 4.55 -1.74 19.73
CA TYR A 61 4.75 -0.81 20.84
C TYR A 61 3.96 0.48 20.59
N GLY A 62 3.31 1.01 21.61
CA GLY A 62 2.43 2.17 21.52
C GLY A 62 1.02 1.79 21.04
N SER A 63 0.61 0.55 21.26
CA SER A 63 -0.69 0.02 20.86
C SER A 63 -1.42 -0.61 22.05
N SER A 64 -2.73 -0.41 22.09
CA SER A 64 -3.66 -1.15 22.96
C SER A 64 -4.22 -2.38 22.24
N MET A 65 -4.91 -3.24 22.99
CA MET A 65 -5.66 -4.35 22.39
C MET A 65 -6.78 -3.85 21.46
N GLU A 66 -7.43 -2.73 21.80
CA GLU A 66 -8.45 -2.10 20.99
C GLU A 66 -7.87 -1.59 19.66
N ASP A 67 -6.72 -0.89 19.69
CA ASP A 67 -6.02 -0.46 18.48
C ASP A 67 -5.57 -1.67 17.64
N TYR A 68 -5.13 -2.75 18.28
CA TYR A 68 -4.77 -3.97 17.54
C TYR A 68 -5.95 -4.55 16.79
N GLU A 69 -7.06 -4.80 17.48
CA GLU A 69 -8.24 -5.41 16.85
C GLU A 69 -8.90 -4.50 15.82
N GLY A 70 -8.96 -3.18 16.10
CA GLY A 70 -9.63 -2.21 15.22
C GLY A 70 -8.77 -1.68 14.09
N ILE A 71 -7.44 -1.65 14.24
CA ILE A 71 -6.53 -1.02 13.28
C ILE A 71 -5.48 -2.00 12.76
N TRP A 72 -4.61 -2.53 13.63
CA TRP A 72 -3.41 -3.23 13.16
C TRP A 72 -3.70 -4.61 12.59
N ARG A 73 -4.64 -5.35 13.16
CA ARG A 73 -5.07 -6.65 12.65
C ARG A 73 -5.64 -6.56 11.24
N PRO A 74 -6.64 -5.68 10.95
CA PRO A 74 -7.10 -5.47 9.57
C PRO A 74 -6.03 -4.83 8.68
N TYR A 75 -5.25 -3.85 9.16
CA TYR A 75 -4.19 -3.19 8.39
C TYR A 75 -3.17 -4.19 7.85
N LEU A 76 -2.69 -5.09 8.71
CA LEU A 76 -1.71 -6.13 8.38
C LEU A 76 -2.32 -7.36 7.70
N ASP A 77 -3.62 -7.32 7.41
CA ASP A 77 -4.38 -8.41 6.75
C ASP A 77 -4.22 -9.76 7.49
N MET A 78 -4.30 -9.72 8.84
CA MET A 78 -3.98 -10.87 9.69
C MET A 78 -5.04 -11.98 9.67
N ASP A 79 -6.24 -11.70 9.18
CA ASP A 79 -7.35 -12.65 9.11
C ASP A 79 -7.26 -13.61 7.92
N ASN A 80 -6.44 -13.28 6.92
CA ASN A 80 -6.27 -14.10 5.73
C ASN A 80 -5.13 -15.12 5.89
N ASP A 81 -5.38 -16.35 5.42
CA ASP A 81 -4.39 -17.43 5.38
C ASP A 81 -3.51 -17.30 4.12
N TYR A 82 -2.33 -16.69 4.30
CA TYR A 82 -1.39 -16.49 3.20
C TYR A 82 -0.71 -17.79 2.74
N GLY A 83 -0.72 -18.84 3.53
CA GLY A 83 -0.32 -20.18 3.08
C GLY A 83 -1.22 -20.67 1.95
N LEU A 84 -2.55 -20.64 2.16
CA LEU A 84 -3.54 -21.00 1.15
C LEU A 84 -3.55 -20.04 -0.06
N ILE A 85 -3.33 -18.76 0.17
CA ILE A 85 -3.20 -17.76 -0.91
C ILE A 85 -2.01 -18.09 -1.80
N LYS A 86 -0.83 -18.35 -1.22
CA LYS A 86 0.39 -18.71 -1.96
C LYS A 86 0.21 -20.00 -2.77
N GLU A 87 -0.38 -21.04 -2.17
CA GLU A 87 -0.72 -22.27 -2.88
C GLU A 87 -1.64 -21.99 -4.08
N SER A 88 -2.65 -21.14 -3.90
CA SER A 88 -3.60 -20.78 -4.94
C SER A 88 -2.93 -19.98 -6.07
N VAL A 89 -2.03 -19.04 -5.75
CA VAL A 89 -1.25 -18.27 -6.72
C VAL A 89 -0.34 -19.21 -7.54
N ILE A 90 0.39 -20.12 -6.89
CA ILE A 90 1.26 -21.09 -7.57
C ILE A 90 0.44 -22.05 -8.44
N LYS A 91 -0.74 -22.46 -7.98
CA LYS A 91 -1.65 -23.31 -8.76
C LYS A 91 -2.20 -22.60 -9.98
N ALA A 92 -2.49 -21.30 -9.88
CA ALA A 92 -2.92 -20.48 -11.02
C ALA A 92 -1.79 -20.33 -12.05
N ASP A 93 -0.55 -20.19 -11.58
CA ASP A 93 0.62 -20.18 -12.43
C ASP A 93 1.89 -20.65 -11.71
N SER A 94 2.39 -21.81 -12.09
CA SER A 94 3.63 -22.38 -11.51
C SER A 94 4.89 -21.54 -11.79
N ALA A 95 4.86 -20.63 -12.79
CA ALA A 95 5.97 -19.70 -13.06
C ALA A 95 6.19 -18.71 -11.90
N LEU A 96 5.18 -18.47 -11.05
CA LEU A 96 5.29 -17.61 -9.87
C LEU A 96 5.95 -18.29 -8.67
N GLN A 97 6.18 -19.60 -8.71
CA GLN A 97 6.69 -20.36 -7.55
C GLN A 97 7.96 -19.76 -6.95
N THR A 98 8.93 -19.37 -7.78
CA THR A 98 10.18 -18.76 -7.30
C THR A 98 9.92 -17.41 -6.63
N ALA A 99 9.11 -16.55 -7.24
CA ALA A 99 8.77 -15.25 -6.68
C ALA A 99 8.04 -15.40 -5.34
N VAL A 100 7.05 -16.29 -5.25
CA VAL A 100 6.29 -16.57 -4.02
C VAL A 100 7.19 -17.13 -2.92
N ASN A 101 8.12 -18.04 -3.24
CA ASN A 101 9.01 -18.64 -2.25
C ASN A 101 10.06 -17.67 -1.71
N GLU A 102 10.60 -16.78 -2.56
CA GLU A 102 11.57 -15.76 -2.12
C GLU A 102 10.91 -14.61 -1.35
N LYS A 103 9.64 -14.37 -1.61
CA LYS A 103 8.83 -13.31 -1.00
C LYS A 103 7.74 -13.85 -0.08
N ASP A 104 8.04 -14.91 0.61
CA ASP A 104 7.10 -15.72 1.38
C ASP A 104 6.38 -14.99 2.52
N GLY A 105 6.92 -13.87 2.98
CA GLY A 105 6.38 -13.05 4.06
C GLY A 105 5.61 -11.82 3.61
N ILE A 106 5.39 -11.60 2.31
CA ILE A 106 4.59 -10.46 1.82
C ILE A 106 3.13 -10.64 2.25
N ARG A 107 2.55 -9.54 2.77
CA ARG A 107 1.11 -9.33 2.94
C ARG A 107 0.68 -8.04 2.27
N ILE A 108 -0.54 -7.99 1.77
CA ILE A 108 -1.11 -6.77 1.17
C ILE A 108 -1.83 -6.01 2.28
N LEU A 109 -1.30 -4.82 2.61
CA LEU A 109 -1.87 -3.93 3.62
C LEU A 109 -3.26 -3.41 3.18
N ASN A 110 -4.16 -3.23 4.15
CA ASN A 110 -5.41 -2.51 3.97
C ASN A 110 -5.21 -1.10 4.54
N GLN A 111 -4.86 -0.16 3.68
CA GLN A 111 -4.46 1.18 4.05
C GLN A 111 -5.65 2.15 4.04
N ASP A 112 -5.45 3.33 4.62
CA ASP A 112 -6.41 4.42 4.48
C ASP A 112 -6.59 4.81 3.01
N PHE A 113 -7.85 5.01 2.60
CA PHE A 113 -8.19 5.31 1.21
C PHE A 113 -7.56 6.63 0.73
N PHE A 114 -7.73 7.70 1.54
CA PHE A 114 -7.30 9.04 1.12
C PHE A 114 -5.77 9.17 1.10
N GLU A 115 -5.10 8.70 2.16
CA GLU A 115 -3.63 8.65 2.19
C GLU A 115 -3.08 7.82 1.02
N THR A 116 -3.69 6.68 0.71
CA THR A 116 -3.30 5.83 -0.43
C THR A 116 -3.47 6.57 -1.76
N LEU A 117 -4.60 7.24 -1.99
CA LEU A 117 -4.85 8.02 -3.20
C LEU A 117 -3.78 9.08 -3.41
N ILE A 118 -3.52 9.90 -2.40
CA ILE A 118 -2.53 10.98 -2.48
C ILE A 118 -1.11 10.41 -2.66
N SER A 119 -0.76 9.37 -1.92
CA SER A 119 0.56 8.71 -2.02
C SER A 119 0.83 8.13 -3.40
N PHE A 120 -0.17 7.51 -4.04
CA PHE A 120 0.00 6.99 -5.39
C PHE A 120 -0.06 8.06 -6.49
N ILE A 121 -0.73 9.20 -6.28
CA ILE A 121 -0.56 10.38 -7.12
C ILE A 121 0.88 10.88 -7.03
N ILE A 122 1.45 10.96 -5.83
CA ILE A 122 2.85 11.35 -5.61
C ILE A 122 3.82 10.36 -6.26
N SER A 123 3.50 9.08 -6.31
CA SER A 123 4.37 8.02 -6.84
C SER A 123 4.73 8.16 -8.32
N GLN A 124 3.95 8.92 -9.08
CA GLN A 124 4.18 9.10 -10.51
C GLN A 124 5.57 9.71 -10.77
N ASN A 125 6.42 8.99 -11.52
CA ASN A 125 7.78 9.41 -11.85
C ASN A 125 8.63 9.79 -10.62
N LYS A 126 8.54 9.01 -9.54
CA LYS A 126 9.36 9.09 -8.32
C LYS A 126 9.77 7.69 -7.87
N ASN A 127 10.92 7.61 -7.21
CA ASN A 127 11.32 6.40 -6.49
C ASN A 127 10.76 6.39 -5.05
N ILE A 128 10.77 5.21 -4.41
CA ILE A 128 10.20 5.01 -3.07
C ILE A 128 10.75 6.03 -2.03
N PRO A 129 12.08 6.27 -1.92
CA PRO A 129 12.60 7.28 -0.98
C PRO A 129 12.04 8.69 -1.22
N GLN A 130 11.85 9.08 -2.49
CA GLN A 130 11.28 10.39 -2.82
C GLN A 130 9.80 10.49 -2.47
N ILE A 131 9.05 9.39 -2.62
CA ILE A 131 7.64 9.33 -2.23
C ILE A 131 7.51 9.47 -0.71
N LYS A 132 8.27 8.66 0.04
CA LYS A 132 8.33 8.73 1.51
C LYS A 132 8.65 10.15 2.01
N GLN A 133 9.62 10.82 1.39
CA GLN A 133 9.97 12.19 1.75
C GLN A 133 8.81 13.17 1.50
N CYS A 134 8.07 13.03 0.41
CA CYS A 134 6.90 13.87 0.14
C CYS A 134 5.78 13.63 1.15
N VAL A 135 5.46 12.36 1.44
CA VAL A 135 4.47 11.97 2.45
C VAL A 135 4.86 12.55 3.81
N LYS A 136 6.11 12.36 4.25
CA LYS A 136 6.62 12.91 5.51
C LYS A 136 6.54 14.44 5.56
N ASN A 137 6.86 15.14 4.46
CA ASN A 137 6.77 16.60 4.41
C ASN A 137 5.31 17.08 4.53
N ILE A 138 4.37 16.41 3.85
CA ILE A 138 2.93 16.73 3.93
C ILE A 138 2.42 16.49 5.35
N SER A 139 2.73 15.35 5.94
CA SER A 139 2.31 15.01 7.30
C SER A 139 2.87 15.99 8.33
N HIS A 140 4.16 16.31 8.24
CA HIS A 140 4.80 17.26 9.18
C HIS A 140 4.24 18.69 9.06
N ARG A 141 3.82 19.10 7.87
CA ARG A 141 3.34 20.47 7.64
C ARG A 141 1.84 20.63 7.91
N PHE A 142 1.05 19.63 7.58
CA PHE A 142 -0.42 19.74 7.57
C PHE A 142 -1.12 18.69 8.44
N GLY A 143 -0.42 17.64 8.84
CA GLY A 143 -0.99 16.59 9.68
C GLY A 143 -1.07 16.98 11.15
N ASP A 144 -1.92 16.29 11.87
CA ASP A 144 -2.04 16.43 13.31
C ASP A 144 -0.86 15.79 14.04
N GLU A 145 -0.44 16.42 15.15
CA GLU A 145 0.55 15.86 16.05
C GLU A 145 -0.07 14.78 16.93
N VAL A 146 0.60 13.64 17.02
CA VAL A 146 0.26 12.53 17.92
C VAL A 146 1.48 12.12 18.73
N ILE A 147 1.25 11.68 19.98
CA ILE A 147 2.33 11.14 20.81
C ILE A 147 2.50 9.66 20.48
N GLY A 148 3.68 9.29 20.04
CA GLY A 148 4.00 7.93 19.63
C GLY A 148 4.47 7.03 20.78
N TYR A 149 4.91 5.85 20.41
CA TYR A 149 5.32 4.75 21.29
C TYR A 149 6.47 5.09 22.27
N ASN A 150 7.29 6.08 21.94
CA ASN A 150 8.46 6.53 22.73
C ASN A 150 8.21 7.83 23.50
N GLY A 151 6.99 8.36 23.44
CA GLY A 151 6.65 9.65 24.05
C GLY A 151 7.04 10.87 23.23
N GLU A 152 7.55 10.68 22.01
CA GLU A 152 7.87 11.76 21.07
C GLU A 152 6.69 12.14 20.20
N ALA A 153 6.74 13.34 19.63
CA ALA A 153 5.73 13.83 18.68
C ALA A 153 5.95 13.25 17.28
N PHE A 154 4.88 12.75 16.69
CA PHE A 154 4.78 12.31 15.30
C PHE A 154 3.68 13.06 14.61
N TYR A 155 3.72 13.10 13.28
CA TYR A 155 2.72 13.78 12.48
C TYR A 155 2.03 12.77 11.56
N VAL A 156 0.71 12.61 11.74
CA VAL A 156 -0.09 11.72 10.90
C VAL A 156 -0.37 12.35 9.55
N PHE A 157 -0.76 11.56 8.56
CA PHE A 157 -1.18 12.11 7.27
C PHE A 157 -2.44 12.95 7.45
N PRO A 158 -2.52 14.18 6.88
CA PRO A 158 -3.70 15.02 7.03
C PRO A 158 -4.94 14.36 6.43
N ASP A 159 -6.07 14.57 7.08
CA ASP A 159 -7.36 14.18 6.51
C ASP A 159 -7.75 15.08 5.33
N VAL A 160 -8.89 14.76 4.70
CA VAL A 160 -9.35 15.48 3.53
C VAL A 160 -9.75 16.92 3.85
N ASP A 161 -10.34 17.16 5.03
CA ASP A 161 -10.79 18.49 5.44
C ASP A 161 -9.58 19.41 5.61
N ARG A 162 -8.56 18.91 6.30
CA ARG A 162 -7.31 19.65 6.52
C ARG A 162 -6.56 19.91 5.22
N LEU A 163 -6.46 18.94 4.33
CA LEU A 163 -5.74 19.09 3.06
C LEU A 163 -6.50 19.97 2.06
N HIS A 164 -7.83 20.07 2.18
CA HIS A 164 -8.66 20.97 1.35
C HIS A 164 -8.41 22.44 1.64
N GLU A 165 -8.00 22.81 2.85
CA GLU A 165 -7.64 24.18 3.23
C GLU A 165 -6.29 24.63 2.68
N VAL A 166 -5.45 23.71 2.18
CA VAL A 166 -4.09 23.97 1.73
C VAL A 166 -4.08 24.49 0.31
N ILE A 167 -3.27 25.52 0.03
CA ILE A 167 -3.09 26.06 -1.32
C ILE A 167 -1.96 25.34 -2.08
N GLU A 168 -2.01 25.42 -3.41
CA GLU A 168 -1.07 24.69 -4.29
C GLU A 168 0.40 25.00 -4.00
N ASP A 169 0.75 26.26 -3.73
CA ASP A 169 2.13 26.68 -3.47
C ASP A 169 2.69 26.03 -2.19
N GLU A 170 1.89 25.89 -1.15
CA GLU A 170 2.27 25.20 0.08
C GLU A 170 2.53 23.69 -0.16
N LEU A 171 1.69 23.04 -0.99
CA LEU A 171 1.93 21.67 -1.42
C LEU A 171 3.24 21.54 -2.20
N ARG A 172 3.58 22.50 -3.05
CA ARG A 172 4.84 22.50 -3.81
C ARG A 172 6.06 22.52 -2.90
N GLU A 173 6.00 23.20 -1.76
CA GLU A 173 7.06 23.21 -0.74
C GLU A 173 7.30 21.82 -0.14
N CYS A 174 6.29 20.93 -0.15
CA CYS A 174 6.41 19.54 0.24
C CYS A 174 7.13 18.64 -0.79
N LYS A 175 7.77 19.24 -1.82
CA LYS A 175 8.53 18.57 -2.89
C LYS A 175 7.70 17.67 -3.82
N VAL A 176 6.39 17.85 -3.86
CA VAL A 176 5.49 17.10 -4.76
C VAL A 176 5.63 17.51 -6.23
N GLY A 177 6.16 18.70 -6.50
CA GLY A 177 6.43 19.22 -7.84
C GLY A 177 5.15 19.40 -8.67
N PHE A 178 5.14 18.95 -9.92
CA PHE A 178 4.01 19.07 -10.86
C PHE A 178 2.74 18.31 -10.40
N ARG A 179 2.81 17.54 -9.33
CA ARG A 179 1.68 16.76 -8.79
C ARG A 179 0.80 17.59 -7.86
N ALA A 180 1.25 18.78 -7.43
CA ALA A 180 0.45 19.63 -6.56
C ALA A 180 -0.97 19.88 -7.10
N PRO A 181 -1.20 20.27 -8.37
CA PRO A 181 -2.56 20.42 -8.90
C PRO A 181 -3.35 19.08 -8.97
N TYR A 182 -2.69 17.94 -9.06
CA TYR A 182 -3.36 16.64 -9.04
C TYR A 182 -3.81 16.27 -7.62
N ILE A 183 -2.98 16.59 -6.61
CA ILE A 183 -3.33 16.43 -5.20
C ILE A 183 -4.51 17.32 -4.85
N MET A 184 -4.49 18.62 -5.25
CA MET A 184 -5.61 19.52 -5.07
C MET A 184 -6.91 18.99 -5.69
N ASN A 185 -6.84 18.49 -6.92
CA ASN A 185 -8.00 17.94 -7.61
C ASN A 185 -8.53 16.65 -6.94
N ALA A 186 -7.65 15.79 -6.45
CA ALA A 186 -8.02 14.57 -5.72
C ALA A 186 -8.67 14.92 -4.38
N THR A 187 -8.10 15.88 -3.65
CA THR A 187 -8.66 16.38 -2.39
C THR A 187 -10.05 16.98 -2.61
N GLU A 188 -10.24 17.82 -3.62
CA GLU A 188 -11.54 18.40 -3.97
C GLU A 188 -12.57 17.30 -4.34
N ALA A 189 -12.18 16.30 -5.12
CA ALA A 189 -13.07 15.21 -5.53
C ALA A 189 -13.56 14.38 -4.33
N VAL A 190 -12.71 14.19 -3.32
CA VAL A 190 -13.07 13.48 -2.09
C VAL A 190 -13.87 14.39 -1.15
N TYR A 191 -13.43 15.63 -0.94
CA TYR A 191 -14.08 16.61 -0.06
C TYR A 191 -15.51 16.92 -0.50
N SER A 192 -15.73 17.14 -1.79
CA SER A 192 -17.07 17.37 -2.36
C SER A 192 -17.96 16.13 -2.37
N GLY A 193 -17.45 14.96 -1.96
CA GLY A 193 -18.15 13.69 -1.99
C GLY A 193 -18.36 13.12 -3.39
N ASN A 194 -17.72 13.66 -4.43
CA ASN A 194 -17.80 13.11 -5.79
C ASN A 194 -17.18 11.72 -5.86
N VAL A 195 -16.07 11.51 -5.16
CA VAL A 195 -15.39 10.22 -5.03
C VAL A 195 -15.21 9.91 -3.55
N THR A 196 -15.90 8.90 -3.03
CA THR A 196 -15.76 8.45 -1.63
C THR A 196 -15.54 6.96 -1.57
N LYS A 197 -14.99 6.48 -0.44
CA LYS A 197 -14.79 5.06 -0.22
C LYS A 197 -16.09 4.27 -0.35
N GLU A 198 -17.18 4.77 0.21
CA GLU A 198 -18.52 4.14 0.20
C GLU A 198 -19.06 4.02 -1.23
N LYS A 199 -18.89 5.06 -2.05
CA LYS A 199 -19.27 5.01 -3.47
C LYS A 199 -18.47 3.97 -4.23
N LEU A 200 -17.16 3.93 -4.01
CA LEU A 200 -16.27 2.99 -4.67
C LEU A 200 -16.53 1.54 -4.23
N ASP A 201 -16.83 1.31 -2.96
CA ASP A 201 -17.17 -0.01 -2.41
C ASP A 201 -18.49 -0.56 -2.98
N ALA A 202 -19.42 0.32 -3.35
CA ALA A 202 -20.72 -0.04 -3.94
C ALA A 202 -20.64 -0.41 -5.44
N LEU A 203 -19.52 -0.14 -6.10
CA LEU A 203 -19.30 -0.36 -7.53
C LEU A 203 -18.53 -1.67 -7.79
N ASP A 204 -18.69 -2.23 -8.98
CA ASP A 204 -17.76 -3.25 -9.44
C ASP A 204 -16.37 -2.64 -9.73
N ILE A 205 -15.37 -3.48 -9.97
CA ILE A 205 -13.99 -3.01 -10.11
C ILE A 205 -13.79 -2.08 -11.30
N GLU A 206 -14.47 -2.33 -12.43
CA GLU A 206 -14.35 -1.49 -13.62
C GLU A 206 -14.98 -0.11 -13.39
N GLN A 207 -16.19 -0.09 -12.85
CA GLN A 207 -16.88 1.16 -12.49
C GLN A 207 -16.13 1.96 -11.44
N ALA A 208 -15.56 1.29 -10.42
CA ALA A 208 -14.76 1.94 -9.39
C ALA A 208 -13.47 2.53 -9.98
N ARG A 209 -12.83 1.84 -10.92
CA ARG A 209 -11.66 2.32 -11.65
C ARG A 209 -12.01 3.55 -12.49
N GLU A 210 -13.10 3.50 -13.25
CA GLU A 210 -13.58 4.61 -14.05
C GLU A 210 -13.88 5.84 -13.18
N LEU A 211 -14.53 5.65 -12.03
CA LEU A 211 -14.81 6.74 -11.09
C LEU A 211 -13.51 7.36 -10.55
N LEU A 212 -12.52 6.57 -10.15
CA LEU A 212 -11.21 7.07 -9.72
C LEU A 212 -10.50 7.83 -10.84
N MET A 213 -10.61 7.39 -12.08
CA MET A 213 -9.98 8.03 -13.24
C MET A 213 -10.64 9.36 -13.64
N THR A 214 -11.80 9.72 -13.09
CA THR A 214 -12.36 11.08 -13.24
C THR A 214 -11.51 12.13 -12.53
N ILE A 215 -10.71 11.73 -11.55
CA ILE A 215 -9.78 12.60 -10.84
C ILE A 215 -8.60 12.94 -11.76
N LYS A 216 -8.38 14.22 -12.00
CA LYS A 216 -7.26 14.68 -12.84
C LYS A 216 -5.91 14.23 -12.26
N GLY A 217 -5.14 13.52 -13.08
CA GLY A 217 -3.84 12.95 -12.67
C GLY A 217 -3.93 11.51 -12.16
N VAL A 218 -5.13 10.92 -12.06
CA VAL A 218 -5.33 9.50 -11.78
C VAL A 218 -5.54 8.77 -13.10
N GLY A 219 -4.56 7.98 -13.50
CA GLY A 219 -4.67 7.03 -14.62
C GLY A 219 -4.83 5.60 -14.11
N GLU A 220 -4.93 4.63 -15.01
CA GLU A 220 -5.17 3.20 -14.71
C GLU A 220 -4.25 2.65 -13.61
N LYS A 221 -2.94 2.92 -13.69
CA LYS A 221 -1.97 2.43 -12.67
C LYS A 221 -2.29 2.97 -11.28
N VAL A 222 -2.58 4.27 -11.17
CA VAL A 222 -2.88 4.89 -9.87
C VAL A 222 -4.22 4.38 -9.35
N ALA A 223 -5.25 4.30 -10.20
CA ALA A 223 -6.55 3.76 -9.84
C ALA A 223 -6.43 2.32 -9.33
N ASN A 224 -5.72 1.44 -10.03
CA ASN A 224 -5.51 0.06 -9.59
C ASN A 224 -4.71 -0.05 -8.28
N CYS A 225 -3.74 0.84 -8.03
CA CYS A 225 -3.06 0.87 -6.73
C CYS A 225 -4.02 1.28 -5.60
N VAL A 226 -4.89 2.27 -5.82
CA VAL A 226 -5.89 2.69 -4.83
C VAL A 226 -6.91 1.56 -4.58
N LEU A 227 -7.38 0.91 -5.64
CA LEU A 227 -8.27 -0.25 -5.53
C LEU A 227 -7.63 -1.38 -4.70
N LEU A 228 -6.37 -1.70 -4.99
CA LEU A 228 -5.66 -2.81 -4.32
C LEU A 228 -5.36 -2.51 -2.85
N PHE A 229 -4.75 -1.35 -2.59
CA PHE A 229 -4.15 -1.05 -1.28
C PHE A 229 -5.04 -0.19 -0.37
N GLY A 230 -5.91 0.66 -0.94
CA GLY A 230 -6.81 1.52 -0.18
C GLY A 230 -8.23 0.96 -0.04
N LEU A 231 -8.66 0.07 -0.95
CA LEU A 231 -10.00 -0.51 -0.96
C LEU A 231 -10.02 -2.03 -0.82
N GLY A 232 -8.86 -2.68 -0.73
CA GLY A 232 -8.77 -4.12 -0.55
C GLY A 232 -9.24 -4.97 -1.73
N ARG A 233 -9.35 -4.40 -2.94
CA ARG A 233 -9.79 -5.10 -4.15
C ARG A 233 -8.66 -5.97 -4.70
N ARG A 234 -8.60 -7.21 -4.26
CA ARG A 234 -7.50 -8.15 -4.55
C ARG A 234 -7.45 -8.61 -6.01
N GLU A 235 -8.48 -8.37 -6.78
CA GLU A 235 -8.53 -8.56 -8.24
C GLU A 235 -7.80 -7.47 -9.03
N ALA A 236 -7.49 -6.31 -8.42
CA ALA A 236 -6.76 -5.23 -9.09
C ALA A 236 -5.31 -5.63 -9.40
N PHE A 237 -4.84 -5.27 -10.59
CA PHE A 237 -3.50 -5.59 -11.06
C PHE A 237 -2.79 -4.32 -11.58
N PRO A 238 -2.15 -3.53 -10.70
CA PRO A 238 -1.42 -2.33 -11.12
C PRO A 238 -0.27 -2.65 -12.07
N VAL A 239 -0.26 -2.03 -13.26
CA VAL A 239 0.80 -2.20 -14.27
C VAL A 239 1.65 -0.92 -14.37
N ASP A 240 2.77 -0.89 -13.67
CA ASP A 240 3.80 0.14 -13.82
C ASP A 240 4.84 -0.26 -14.87
N VAL A 241 5.96 0.46 -14.97
CA VAL A 241 7.03 0.16 -15.92
C VAL A 241 7.74 -1.17 -15.60
N TRP A 242 7.90 -1.49 -14.32
CA TRP A 242 8.54 -2.74 -13.89
C TRP A 242 7.63 -3.94 -14.15
N MET A 243 6.36 -3.84 -13.75
CA MET A 243 5.37 -4.88 -14.03
C MET A 243 5.21 -5.13 -15.52
N LYS A 244 5.20 -4.06 -16.35
CA LYS A 244 5.17 -4.21 -17.80
C LYS A 244 6.34 -5.08 -18.29
N ARG A 245 7.58 -4.74 -17.89
CA ARG A 245 8.77 -5.50 -18.30
C ARG A 245 8.76 -6.96 -17.87
N ILE A 246 8.29 -7.23 -16.64
CA ILE A 246 8.21 -8.60 -16.13
C ILE A 246 7.17 -9.38 -16.94
N MET A 247 5.98 -8.83 -17.09
CA MET A 247 4.91 -9.48 -17.82
C MET A 247 5.28 -9.73 -19.29
N GLU A 248 5.91 -8.76 -19.94
CA GLU A 248 6.43 -8.93 -21.30
C GLU A 248 7.45 -10.07 -21.40
N SER A 249 8.38 -10.14 -20.44
CA SER A 249 9.38 -11.20 -20.41
C SER A 249 8.78 -12.57 -20.15
N MET A 250 7.82 -12.67 -19.23
CA MET A 250 7.27 -13.97 -18.82
C MET A 250 6.16 -14.51 -19.73
N TYR A 251 5.36 -13.62 -20.35
CA TYR A 251 4.10 -14.01 -21.00
C TYR A 251 3.94 -13.52 -22.44
N PHE A 252 4.81 -12.63 -22.90
CA PHE A 252 4.68 -12.01 -24.23
C PHE A 252 5.97 -12.11 -25.07
N ASP A 253 6.83 -13.09 -24.79
CA ASP A 253 8.08 -13.34 -25.51
C ASP A 253 9.00 -12.11 -25.61
N GLY A 254 8.97 -11.22 -24.60
CA GLY A 254 9.71 -9.97 -24.57
C GLY A 254 9.20 -8.88 -25.54
N LYS A 255 8.03 -9.06 -26.14
CA LYS A 255 7.44 -8.09 -27.08
C LYS A 255 6.88 -6.89 -26.32
N ASP A 256 7.08 -5.69 -26.87
CA ASP A 256 6.44 -4.47 -26.37
C ASP A 256 4.92 -4.59 -26.45
N THR A 257 4.27 -4.67 -25.29
CA THR A 257 2.85 -4.95 -25.14
C THR A 257 2.15 -3.78 -24.43
N LYS A 258 0.96 -3.42 -24.86
CA LYS A 258 0.19 -2.36 -24.21
C LYS A 258 -0.20 -2.74 -22.80
N LYS A 259 -0.19 -1.78 -21.86
CA LYS A 259 -0.53 -2.03 -20.43
C LYS A 259 -1.93 -2.61 -20.27
N LEU A 260 -2.91 -2.11 -21.01
CA LEU A 260 -4.28 -2.65 -21.03
C LEU A 260 -4.34 -4.13 -21.42
N GLU A 261 -3.52 -4.55 -22.38
CA GLU A 261 -3.46 -5.94 -22.81
C GLU A 261 -2.85 -6.83 -21.73
N ILE A 262 -1.81 -6.32 -21.05
CA ILE A 262 -1.19 -7.00 -19.90
C ILE A 262 -2.20 -7.14 -18.76
N GLU A 263 -2.94 -6.09 -18.46
CA GLU A 263 -3.97 -6.08 -17.42
C GLU A 263 -5.10 -7.07 -17.74
N ALA A 264 -5.63 -7.02 -18.95
CA ALA A 264 -6.66 -7.98 -19.41
C ALA A 264 -6.17 -9.44 -19.33
N PHE A 265 -4.90 -9.67 -19.69
CA PHE A 265 -4.27 -10.99 -19.52
C PHE A 265 -4.22 -11.40 -18.05
N ALA A 266 -3.78 -10.49 -17.16
CA ALA A 266 -3.67 -10.76 -15.73
C ALA A 266 -5.03 -11.05 -15.08
N VAL A 267 -6.07 -10.27 -15.40
CA VAL A 267 -7.45 -10.51 -14.95
C VAL A 267 -7.93 -11.90 -15.37
N LYS A 268 -7.74 -12.27 -16.62
CA LYS A 268 -8.12 -13.60 -17.14
C LYS A 268 -7.35 -14.74 -16.46
N LYS A 269 -6.06 -14.52 -16.18
CA LYS A 269 -5.17 -15.55 -15.66
C LYS A 269 -5.29 -15.73 -14.15
N PHE A 270 -5.36 -14.66 -13.40
CA PHE A 270 -5.29 -14.65 -11.94
C PHE A 270 -6.64 -14.36 -11.26
N GLY A 271 -7.58 -13.70 -11.93
CA GLY A 271 -8.87 -13.35 -11.33
C GLY A 271 -8.72 -12.65 -9.99
N ASN A 272 -9.39 -13.14 -8.96
CA ASN A 272 -9.32 -12.59 -7.59
C ASN A 272 -7.94 -12.70 -6.92
N LEU A 273 -6.99 -13.38 -7.53
CA LEU A 273 -5.61 -13.48 -7.05
C LEU A 273 -4.67 -12.44 -7.70
N GLY A 274 -5.21 -11.55 -8.55
CA GLY A 274 -4.43 -10.58 -9.34
C GLY A 274 -3.47 -9.75 -8.51
N GLY A 275 -3.95 -9.14 -7.44
CA GLY A 275 -3.15 -8.29 -6.55
C GLY A 275 -2.04 -9.05 -5.82
N TYR A 276 -2.30 -10.29 -5.41
CA TYR A 276 -1.28 -11.13 -4.79
C TYR A 276 -0.21 -11.52 -5.81
N ALA A 277 -0.59 -12.00 -6.98
CA ALA A 277 0.34 -12.33 -8.06
C ALA A 277 1.19 -11.11 -8.45
N GLN A 278 0.56 -9.95 -8.57
CA GLN A 278 1.22 -8.68 -8.88
C GLN A 278 2.27 -8.33 -7.82
N GLN A 279 1.93 -8.42 -6.53
CA GLN A 279 2.82 -7.99 -5.47
C GLN A 279 4.03 -8.92 -5.31
N TYR A 280 3.85 -10.23 -5.42
CA TYR A 280 4.95 -11.19 -5.45
C TYR A 280 5.90 -10.95 -6.64
N LEU A 281 5.36 -10.78 -7.84
CA LEU A 281 6.14 -10.54 -9.05
C LEU A 281 6.88 -9.20 -8.97
N PHE A 282 6.19 -8.15 -8.54
CA PHE A 282 6.76 -6.80 -8.47
C PHE A 282 7.97 -6.73 -7.53
N ASP A 283 7.82 -7.24 -6.30
CA ASP A 283 8.92 -7.17 -5.33
C ASP A 283 10.06 -8.12 -5.70
N TYR A 284 9.77 -9.31 -6.18
CA TYR A 284 10.77 -10.24 -6.69
C TYR A 284 11.60 -9.63 -7.82
N ALA A 285 10.96 -9.04 -8.80
CA ALA A 285 11.65 -8.47 -9.93
C ALA A 285 12.50 -7.26 -9.56
N ARG A 286 11.97 -6.36 -8.74
CA ARG A 286 12.67 -5.17 -8.27
C ARG A 286 13.92 -5.50 -7.45
N THR A 287 13.87 -6.56 -6.67
CA THR A 287 14.95 -6.91 -5.74
C THR A 287 15.89 -7.99 -6.24
N THR A 288 15.48 -8.80 -7.22
CA THR A 288 16.23 -9.98 -7.68
C THR A 288 16.54 -9.95 -9.17
N LEU A 289 15.56 -9.68 -10.05
CA LEU A 289 15.76 -9.82 -11.49
C LEU A 289 16.44 -8.60 -12.16
N PHE A 290 16.22 -7.40 -11.64
CA PHE A 290 16.68 -6.15 -12.27
C PHE A 290 17.63 -5.35 -11.37
N LYS A 291 18.38 -6.05 -10.52
CA LYS A 291 19.47 -5.46 -9.73
C LYS A 291 20.64 -5.02 -10.59
#